data_4c802dd8b71c1f9a02c9fd755a9b163c
#
_entry.id   4c802dd8b71c1f9a02c9fd755a9b163c
#
_cell.length_a   1.000
_cell.length_b   1.000
_cell.length_c   1.000
_cell.angle_alpha   90.00
_cell.angle_beta   90.00
_cell.angle_gamma   90.00
#
_symmetry.space_group_name_H-M   'P 1'
#
loop_
_entity.id
_entity.type
_entity.pdbx_description
1 polymer ?
#
loop_
_entity_poly.entity_id
_entity_poly.type
_entity_poly.pdbx_seq_one_letter_code
_entity_poly.pdbx_strand_id
1 'polypeptide(L)'
;MNPIALRLLNQQLICPQFDKPEEVVNYMGAIQAQEYRLMRWGVAMRTKKPSAKAFKQAYDSGQIIRLHLLRGTWQLVSAEDYWPLLDLCSTKALAVIKGWMRSNNISLPDEEVTEIREILVRTTAEKGSATKEDFVQA
;
A
#
# COMPACT_ATOMS: atom_id res chain seq x y z
N MET A 1 -23.56 -24.38 6.70
CA MET A 1 -22.36 -24.17 5.88
C MET A 1 -21.13 -24.26 6.80
N ASN A 2 -20.06 -24.93 6.39
CA ASN A 2 -18.83 -25.03 7.21
C ASN A 2 -18.18 -23.63 7.34
N PRO A 3 -17.90 -23.14 8.57
CA PRO A 3 -17.28 -21.82 8.77
C PRO A 3 -15.93 -21.64 8.06
N ILE A 4 -15.17 -22.72 7.92
CA ILE A 4 -13.88 -22.70 7.20
C ILE A 4 -14.13 -22.46 5.71
N ALA A 5 -15.06 -23.19 5.11
CA ALA A 5 -15.41 -23.02 3.70
C ALA A 5 -15.92 -21.58 3.42
N LEU A 6 -16.76 -21.03 4.31
CA LEU A 6 -17.24 -19.66 4.20
C LEU A 6 -16.11 -18.63 4.25
N ARG A 7 -15.14 -18.81 5.15
CA ARG A 7 -13.94 -17.94 5.22
C ARG A 7 -13.11 -18.00 3.95
N LEU A 8 -12.90 -19.19 3.39
CA LEU A 8 -12.14 -19.37 2.15
C LEU A 8 -12.86 -18.75 0.95
N LEU A 9 -14.19 -18.85 0.88
CA LEU A 9 -15.02 -18.18 -0.13
C LEU A 9 -14.89 -16.65 -0.02
N ASN A 10 -15.08 -16.08 1.17
CA ASN A 10 -14.98 -14.65 1.38
C ASN A 10 -13.56 -14.11 1.14
N GLN A 11 -12.55 -14.94 1.35
CA GLN A 11 -11.17 -14.62 1.02
C GLN A 11 -10.82 -14.84 -0.46
N GLN A 12 -11.77 -15.23 -1.30
CA GLN A 12 -11.56 -15.53 -2.71
C GLN A 12 -10.51 -16.62 -2.97
N LEU A 13 -10.29 -17.52 -2.01
CA LEU A 13 -9.32 -18.62 -2.12
C LEU A 13 -9.92 -19.88 -2.72
N ILE A 14 -11.23 -20.03 -2.66
CA ILE A 14 -12.01 -21.02 -3.39
C ILE A 14 -13.11 -20.31 -4.17
N CYS A 15 -13.37 -20.76 -5.38
CA CYS A 15 -14.32 -20.15 -6.30
C CYS A 15 -14.11 -18.62 -6.48
N PRO A 16 -12.90 -18.15 -6.83
CA PRO A 16 -12.62 -16.73 -7.00
C PRO A 16 -13.55 -16.10 -8.03
N GLN A 17 -14.00 -14.87 -7.76
CA GLN A 17 -15.00 -14.18 -8.58
C GLN A 17 -14.37 -13.13 -9.52
N PHE A 18 -13.14 -12.71 -9.25
CA PHE A 18 -12.50 -11.61 -9.94
C PHE A 18 -11.53 -12.11 -11.03
N ASP A 19 -11.47 -11.37 -12.12
CA ASP A 19 -10.54 -11.64 -13.22
C ASP A 19 -9.22 -10.87 -13.05
N LYS A 20 -9.27 -9.70 -12.40
CA LYS A 20 -8.14 -8.78 -12.28
C LYS A 20 -7.65 -8.63 -10.84
N PRO A 21 -6.34 -8.47 -10.63
CA PRO A 21 -5.75 -8.27 -9.30
C PRO A 21 -6.26 -7.03 -8.56
N GLU A 22 -6.45 -5.91 -9.26
CA GLU A 22 -6.97 -4.67 -8.69
C GLU A 22 -8.41 -4.83 -8.16
N GLU A 23 -9.24 -5.64 -8.81
CA GLU A 23 -10.59 -5.95 -8.34
C GLU A 23 -10.57 -6.73 -7.01
N VAL A 24 -9.60 -7.65 -6.88
CA VAL A 24 -9.39 -8.37 -5.61
C VAL A 24 -8.99 -7.41 -4.50
N VAL A 25 -8.04 -6.51 -4.77
CA VAL A 25 -7.56 -5.53 -3.78
C VAL A 25 -8.69 -4.59 -3.37
N ASN A 26 -9.47 -4.09 -4.32
CA ASN A 26 -10.64 -3.25 -4.07
C ASN A 26 -11.67 -3.98 -3.19
N TYR A 27 -12.04 -5.22 -3.55
CA TYR A 27 -12.98 -6.04 -2.77
C TYR A 27 -12.53 -6.28 -1.34
N MET A 28 -11.22 -6.46 -1.11
CA MET A 28 -10.65 -6.69 0.22
C MET A 28 -10.46 -5.39 1.02
N GLY A 29 -10.55 -4.24 0.37
CA GLY A 29 -10.32 -2.90 0.93
C GLY A 29 -8.86 -2.62 1.21
N ALA A 30 -8.22 -3.45 2.03
CA ALA A 30 -6.78 -3.37 2.27
C ALA A 30 -6.20 -4.78 2.53
N ILE A 31 -5.07 -5.09 1.92
CA ILE A 31 -4.39 -6.38 2.06
C ILE A 31 -3.00 -6.15 2.65
N GLN A 32 -2.67 -6.83 3.75
CA GLN A 32 -1.33 -6.75 4.34
C GLN A 32 -0.25 -7.18 3.33
N ALA A 33 0.79 -6.35 3.19
CA ALA A 33 1.79 -6.46 2.13
C ALA A 33 3.23 -6.31 2.67
N GLN A 34 3.51 -6.87 3.85
CA GLN A 34 4.80 -6.76 4.51
C GLN A 34 5.93 -7.36 3.66
N GLU A 35 5.68 -8.53 3.07
CA GLU A 35 6.62 -9.21 2.22
C GLU A 35 6.31 -8.99 0.73
N TYR A 36 7.15 -8.21 0.05
CA TYR A 36 6.94 -7.82 -1.36
C TYR A 36 6.78 -9.02 -2.30
N ARG A 37 7.53 -10.09 -2.10
CA ARG A 37 7.43 -11.28 -2.97
C ARG A 37 6.13 -12.04 -2.74
N LEU A 38 5.71 -12.16 -1.48
CA LEU A 38 4.53 -12.93 -1.11
C LEU A 38 3.22 -12.21 -1.42
N MET A 39 3.18 -10.87 -1.32
CA MET A 39 1.97 -10.11 -1.59
C MET A 39 1.45 -10.31 -3.03
N ARG A 40 2.36 -10.46 -4.00
CA ARG A 40 2.01 -10.72 -5.41
C ARG A 40 1.22 -12.01 -5.57
N TRP A 41 1.70 -13.07 -4.96
CA TRP A 41 1.01 -14.36 -4.93
C TRP A 41 -0.25 -14.29 -4.08
N GLY A 42 -0.19 -13.60 -2.96
CA GLY A 42 -1.34 -13.41 -2.09
C GLY A 42 -2.54 -12.80 -2.80
N VAL A 43 -2.33 -11.87 -3.73
CA VAL A 43 -3.40 -11.32 -4.57
C VAL A 43 -3.69 -12.23 -5.76
N ALA A 44 -2.66 -12.65 -6.50
CA ALA A 44 -2.83 -13.41 -7.74
C ALA A 44 -3.65 -14.71 -7.54
N MET A 45 -3.42 -15.44 -6.45
CA MET A 45 -4.15 -16.67 -6.14
C MET A 45 -5.64 -16.48 -5.85
N ARG A 46 -6.08 -15.24 -5.67
CA ARG A 46 -7.48 -14.85 -5.45
C ARG A 46 -8.21 -14.45 -6.73
N THR A 47 -7.53 -14.50 -7.88
CA THR A 47 -8.14 -14.29 -9.20
C THR A 47 -8.51 -15.62 -9.85
N LYS A 48 -9.48 -15.61 -10.76
CA LYS A 48 -9.89 -16.79 -11.53
C LYS A 48 -8.74 -17.42 -12.33
N LYS A 49 -7.78 -16.59 -12.76
CA LYS A 49 -6.57 -17.02 -13.48
C LYS A 49 -5.34 -16.44 -12.79
N PRO A 50 -4.76 -17.13 -11.80
CA PRO A 50 -3.62 -16.66 -11.04
C PRO A 50 -2.45 -16.26 -11.94
N SER A 51 -2.01 -14.99 -11.84
CA SER A 51 -0.93 -14.46 -12.65
C SER A 51 -0.13 -13.39 -11.89
N ALA A 52 1.12 -13.71 -11.57
CA ALA A 52 2.06 -12.74 -11.00
C ALA A 52 2.39 -11.61 -11.99
N LYS A 53 2.32 -11.89 -13.31
CA LYS A 53 2.52 -10.88 -14.36
C LYS A 53 1.36 -9.87 -14.38
N ALA A 54 0.12 -10.32 -14.29
CA ALA A 54 -1.05 -9.44 -14.22
C ALA A 54 -0.99 -8.55 -12.96
N PHE A 55 -0.61 -9.11 -11.81
CA PHE A 55 -0.39 -8.32 -10.60
C PHE A 55 0.68 -7.24 -10.83
N LYS A 56 1.84 -7.62 -11.43
CA LYS A 56 2.91 -6.66 -11.70
C LYS A 56 2.44 -5.52 -12.60
N GLN A 57 1.65 -5.82 -13.64
CA GLN A 57 1.09 -4.80 -14.52
C GLN A 57 0.17 -3.83 -13.79
N ALA A 58 -0.77 -4.33 -12.97
CA ALA A 58 -1.66 -3.49 -12.17
C ALA A 58 -0.89 -2.64 -11.13
N TYR A 59 0.18 -3.19 -10.57
CA TYR A 59 1.04 -2.48 -9.63
C TYR A 59 1.88 -1.39 -10.30
N ASP A 60 2.53 -1.71 -11.42
CA ASP A 60 3.37 -0.75 -12.17
C ASP A 60 2.54 0.38 -12.80
N SER A 61 1.27 0.11 -13.15
CA SER A 61 0.34 1.13 -13.67
C SER A 61 -0.35 1.98 -12.59
N GLY A 62 -0.08 1.71 -11.31
CA GLY A 62 -0.66 2.45 -10.19
C GLY A 62 -2.11 2.09 -9.87
N GLN A 63 -2.68 1.04 -10.46
CA GLN A 63 -4.01 0.54 -10.10
C GLN A 63 -4.03 -0.13 -8.72
N ILE A 64 -2.88 -0.65 -8.29
CA ILE A 64 -2.63 -1.16 -6.94
C ILE A 64 -1.49 -0.35 -6.34
N ILE A 65 -1.72 0.22 -5.17
CA ILE A 65 -0.77 1.06 -4.45
C ILE A 65 -0.35 0.36 -3.17
N ARG A 66 0.96 0.38 -2.87
CA ARG A 66 1.51 -0.15 -1.62
C ARG A 66 2.00 1.00 -0.75
N LEU A 67 1.44 1.10 0.44
CA LEU A 67 1.78 2.18 1.38
C LEU A 67 1.70 1.72 2.83
N HIS A 68 2.26 2.50 3.74
CA HIS A 68 2.01 2.34 5.17
C HIS A 68 0.64 2.92 5.51
N LEU A 69 -0.25 2.09 6.06
CA LEU A 69 -1.61 2.50 6.36
C LEU A 69 -2.02 2.07 7.79
N LEU A 70 -2.73 0.95 7.90
CA LEU A 70 -3.25 0.46 9.16
C LEU A 70 -2.12 0.05 10.11
N ARG A 71 -2.08 0.64 11.31
CA ARG A 71 -1.09 0.36 12.36
C ARG A 71 0.38 0.49 11.92
N GLY A 72 0.64 1.29 10.88
CA GLY A 72 2.00 1.48 10.36
C GLY A 72 2.58 0.27 9.61
N THR A 73 1.77 -0.70 9.21
CA THR A 73 2.20 -1.83 8.38
C THR A 73 1.98 -1.56 6.89
N TRP A 74 2.78 -2.20 6.04
CA TRP A 74 2.58 -2.14 4.60
C TRP A 74 1.25 -2.79 4.19
N GLN A 75 0.47 -2.06 3.40
CA GLN A 75 -0.81 -2.50 2.85
C GLN A 75 -0.82 -2.30 1.33
N LEU A 76 -1.60 -3.14 0.63
CA LEU A 76 -2.05 -2.88 -0.73
C LEU A 76 -3.46 -2.33 -0.66
N VAL A 77 -3.71 -1.28 -1.42
CA VAL A 77 -5.03 -0.68 -1.63
C VAL A 77 -5.25 -0.46 -3.11
N SER A 78 -6.49 -0.34 -3.55
CA SER A 78 -6.80 0.11 -4.91
C SER A 78 -6.51 1.59 -5.06
N ALA A 79 -6.23 2.05 -6.28
CA ALA A 79 -6.08 3.47 -6.57
C ALA A 79 -7.35 4.27 -6.19
N GLU A 80 -8.51 3.65 -6.31
CA GLU A 80 -9.81 4.21 -5.98
C GLU A 80 -9.97 4.50 -4.49
N ASP A 81 -9.49 3.57 -3.63
CA ASP A 81 -9.59 3.65 -2.17
C ASP A 81 -8.42 4.41 -1.52
N TYR A 82 -7.39 4.76 -2.29
CA TYR A 82 -6.15 5.34 -1.76
C TYR A 82 -6.41 6.59 -0.91
N TRP A 83 -7.06 7.60 -1.48
CA TRP A 83 -7.29 8.86 -0.78
C TRP A 83 -8.26 8.74 0.40
N PRO A 84 -9.42 8.08 0.26
CA PRO A 84 -10.33 7.86 1.39
C PRO A 84 -9.68 7.13 2.55
N LEU A 85 -8.91 6.08 2.28
CA LEU A 85 -8.23 5.31 3.33
C LEU A 85 -7.07 6.08 3.95
N LEU A 86 -6.33 6.86 3.16
CA LEU A 86 -5.26 7.71 3.67
C LEU A 86 -5.82 8.75 4.64
N ASP A 87 -6.88 9.45 4.28
CA ASP A 87 -7.53 10.43 5.14
C ASP A 87 -8.03 9.79 6.44
N LEU A 88 -8.71 8.67 6.33
CA LEU A 88 -9.24 7.93 7.49
C LEU A 88 -8.14 7.51 8.48
N CYS A 89 -6.97 7.14 7.97
CA CYS A 89 -5.88 6.58 8.77
C CYS A 89 -4.82 7.62 9.18
N SER A 90 -4.74 8.77 8.53
CA SER A 90 -3.67 9.76 8.66
C SER A 90 -3.40 10.20 10.09
N THR A 91 -4.43 10.55 10.84
CA THR A 91 -4.29 11.02 12.24
C THR A 91 -3.62 9.97 13.12
N LYS A 92 -4.04 8.70 13.00
CA LYS A 92 -3.45 7.60 13.77
C LYS A 92 -2.04 7.26 13.30
N ALA A 93 -1.80 7.29 11.98
CA ALA A 93 -0.48 7.06 11.41
C ALA A 93 0.54 8.09 11.91
N LEU A 94 0.17 9.38 11.89
CA LEU A 94 1.01 10.46 12.42
C LEU A 94 1.28 10.31 13.91
N ALA A 95 0.29 9.89 14.71
CA ALA A 95 0.50 9.64 16.13
C ALA A 95 1.50 8.50 16.40
N VAL A 96 1.43 7.42 15.60
CA VAL A 96 2.39 6.30 15.67
C VAL A 96 3.80 6.75 15.30
N ILE A 97 3.96 7.51 14.20
CA ILE A 97 5.24 8.05 13.75
C ILE A 97 5.83 8.97 14.82
N LYS A 98 5.07 9.92 15.34
CA LYS A 98 5.51 10.82 16.42
C LYS A 98 5.88 10.06 17.69
N GLY A 99 5.17 8.99 18.03
CA GLY A 99 5.53 8.10 19.14
C GLY A 99 6.86 7.39 18.93
N TRP A 100 7.07 6.85 17.75
CA TRP A 100 8.30 6.17 17.36
C TRP A 100 9.49 7.15 17.36
N MET A 101 9.34 8.34 16.80
CA MET A 101 10.36 9.38 16.79
C MET A 101 10.80 9.73 18.22
N ARG A 102 9.84 9.98 19.12
CA ARG A 102 10.14 10.25 20.53
C ARG A 102 10.90 9.11 21.20
N SER A 103 10.51 7.87 20.97
CA SER A 103 11.16 6.70 21.55
C SER A 103 12.60 6.49 21.02
N ASN A 104 12.93 7.05 19.88
CA ASN A 104 14.25 6.95 19.26
C ASN A 104 15.06 8.27 19.36
N ASN A 105 14.59 9.24 20.15
CA ASN A 105 15.22 10.56 20.31
C ASN A 105 15.42 11.29 18.95
N ILE A 106 14.50 11.11 18.02
CA ILE A 106 14.50 11.80 16.73
C ILE A 106 13.62 13.04 16.86
N SER A 107 14.19 14.20 16.57
CA SER A 107 13.48 15.47 16.45
C SER A 107 13.59 15.95 15.01
N LEU A 108 12.47 16.31 14.42
CA LEU A 108 12.38 16.96 13.11
C LEU A 108 11.68 18.30 13.32
N PRO A 109 12.41 19.42 13.31
CA PRO A 109 11.83 20.75 13.33
C PRO A 109 10.88 20.97 12.14
N ASP A 110 9.86 21.83 12.32
CA ASP A 110 8.88 22.11 11.27
C ASP A 110 9.51 22.72 10.00
N GLU A 111 10.62 23.41 10.15
CA GLU A 111 11.40 23.96 9.04
C GLU A 111 12.01 22.83 8.19
N GLU A 112 12.64 21.83 8.83
CA GLU A 112 13.17 20.66 8.12
C GLU A 112 12.09 19.83 7.45
N VAL A 113 10.92 19.68 8.10
CA VAL A 113 9.77 19.00 7.50
C VAL A 113 9.30 19.72 6.24
N THR A 114 9.30 21.06 6.26
CA THR A 114 8.91 21.88 5.11
C THR A 114 9.91 21.73 3.97
N GLU A 115 11.19 21.81 4.25
CA GLU A 115 12.26 21.62 3.26
C GLU A 115 12.21 20.22 2.62
N ILE A 116 12.08 19.16 3.43
CA ILE A 116 11.92 17.78 2.94
C ILE A 116 10.70 17.68 2.02
N ARG A 117 9.59 18.29 2.40
CA ARG A 117 8.37 18.29 1.57
C ARG A 117 8.61 18.95 0.21
N GLU A 118 9.29 20.09 0.19
CA GLU A 118 9.62 20.80 -1.04
C GLU A 118 10.54 19.98 -1.96
N ILE A 119 11.55 19.32 -1.39
CA ILE A 119 12.44 18.39 -2.11
C ILE A 119 11.62 17.25 -2.71
N LEU A 120 10.75 16.61 -1.94
CA LEU A 120 9.90 15.50 -2.41
C LEU A 120 9.02 15.93 -3.57
N VAL A 121 8.34 17.08 -3.45
CA VAL A 121 7.44 17.60 -4.48
C VAL A 121 8.22 17.97 -5.76
N ARG A 122 9.31 18.71 -5.63
CA ARG A 122 10.14 19.13 -6.76
C ARG A 122 10.71 17.92 -7.50
N THR A 123 11.38 17.02 -6.79
CA THR A 123 12.03 15.84 -7.40
C THR A 123 11.01 14.94 -8.10
N THR A 124 9.82 14.76 -7.51
CA THR A 124 8.76 13.96 -8.12
C THR A 124 8.17 14.66 -9.36
N ALA A 125 8.01 15.98 -9.32
CA ALA A 125 7.52 16.75 -10.47
C ALA A 125 8.50 16.71 -11.65
N GLU A 126 9.80 16.77 -11.40
CA GLU A 126 10.83 16.75 -12.42
C GLU A 126 11.01 15.36 -13.06
N LYS A 127 10.93 14.29 -12.26
CA LYS A 127 11.22 12.92 -12.71
C LYS A 127 9.96 12.11 -13.07
N GLY A 128 8.77 12.59 -12.72
CA GLY A 128 7.50 11.85 -12.83
C GLY A 128 7.34 10.75 -11.77
N SER A 129 8.43 10.07 -11.40
CA SER A 129 8.53 9.15 -10.27
C SER A 129 9.94 9.22 -9.70
N ALA A 130 10.10 8.98 -8.40
CA ALA A 130 11.39 9.07 -7.74
C ALA A 130 11.62 7.91 -6.77
N THR A 131 12.86 7.47 -6.67
CA THR A 131 13.32 6.47 -5.70
C THR A 131 13.84 7.16 -4.43
N LYS A 132 14.11 6.36 -3.40
CA LYS A 132 14.74 6.87 -2.18
C LYS A 132 16.10 7.53 -2.48
N GLU A 133 16.87 6.93 -3.37
CA GLU A 133 18.19 7.42 -3.80
C GLU A 133 18.08 8.78 -4.50
N ASP A 134 17.05 9.01 -5.28
CA ASP A 134 16.78 10.30 -5.93
C ASP A 134 16.55 11.41 -4.92
N PHE A 135 15.84 11.13 -3.84
CA PHE A 135 15.59 12.12 -2.77
C PHE A 135 16.82 12.38 -1.90
N VAL A 136 17.70 11.40 -1.74
CA VAL A 136 18.95 11.59 -0.96
C VAL A 136 19.96 12.44 -1.72
N GLN A 137 19.88 12.47 -3.06
CA GLN A 137 20.78 13.24 -3.92
C GLN A 137 20.28 14.65 -4.23
N ALA A 138 19.03 14.95 -3.92
CA ALA A 138 18.37 16.23 -4.20
C ALA A 138 18.54 17.25 -3.06
#